data_2138386ca56f7da3d6a7854f68ee86ac
#
_entry.id   2138386ca56f7da3d6a7854f68ee86ac
#
_cell.length_a   1.000
_cell.length_b   1.000
_cell.length_c   1.000
_cell.angle_alpha   90.00
_cell.angle_beta   90.00
_cell.angle_gamma   90.00
#
_symmetry.space_group_name_H-M   'P 1'
#
loop_
_entity.id
_entity.type
_entity.pdbx_description
1 polymer ?
#
loop_
_entity_poly.entity_id
_entity_poly.type
_entity_poly.pdbx_seq_one_letter_code
_entity_poly.pdbx_strand_id
1 'polypeptide(L)'
;MLQAREREIRIGMQDENRKIMYASVAIGLVAVIWLSILVAPCIGGGLSVMLPRLAESFFRPWILTWCNNTLPCILVLSLAYGFVLLVFYNTKPNYRRRKEHGSAKWGFAKQLNKKYRQEPYESNKILTQNVCVGYNMCKHRRNMNTLIVGGSGSGKTYHYAKPNAIQANTSMVILDPKGEILRDTGKLFKAKGYEVKVLDLINMNKSHCYNPFVYLENDNDVQRLVTNLFKSTTPKGSQSNDPFWDTAASMLLLSLIFYLKYEAPPEEQNFSMVMEMLRAGDVDEDNENIPSALDELFATLESREPGHIANKYYRSYRSGSAKTLKSIQITLASRLEKFNLESLASLTSTDELDLKTMGEKKTVLFALIPDNDTSFNFLVSILYTQLFQQLFYVADHKYGGSLPVHVHFLMDEFANVSLPDDFDKILSVMRSRGISVSIILQNLAQLKALFEKQWESIVGNCDEFLYLGGNEQSTHKYVSELLGKETIDTNSYGRSDGMRGNFSTNYQVAGRELMTADEVRMLDNKYAIVFIRGERPVLDYKYNIHTHPNVSLGADGGAGVYDHGEVQFPTDGLEIVSIDEFPGKTMEDFPLLEDVIKGKYFAYADEEVDALCKFISQ
;
A
#
# COMPACT_ATOMS: atom_id res chain seq x y z
N MET A 1 -6.82 22.34 -14.66
CA MET A 1 -7.43 23.62 -15.08
C MET A 1 -7.44 24.69 -14.00
N LEU A 2 -7.90 24.42 -12.77
CA LEU A 2 -7.93 25.42 -11.67
C LEU A 2 -6.53 25.95 -11.28
N GLN A 3 -5.52 25.10 -11.18
CA GLN A 3 -4.15 25.53 -10.86
C GLN A 3 -3.49 26.34 -11.99
N ALA A 4 -3.81 26.05 -13.25
CA ALA A 4 -3.38 26.87 -14.38
C ALA A 4 -4.03 28.26 -14.31
N ARG A 5 -5.32 28.31 -13.99
CA ARG A 5 -6.08 29.56 -13.84
C ARG A 5 -5.64 30.36 -12.60
N GLU A 6 -5.33 29.71 -11.47
CA GLU A 6 -4.72 30.39 -10.31
C GLU A 6 -3.29 30.89 -10.61
N ARG A 7 -2.52 30.18 -11.43
CA ARG A 7 -1.21 30.62 -11.90
C ARG A 7 -1.31 31.82 -12.84
N GLU A 8 -2.26 31.78 -13.77
CA GLU A 8 -2.55 32.91 -14.68
C GLU A 8 -3.04 34.14 -13.90
N ILE A 9 -3.93 33.98 -12.92
CA ILE A 9 -4.40 35.07 -12.05
C ILE A 9 -3.24 35.63 -11.22
N ARG A 10 -2.33 34.80 -10.67
CA ARG A 10 -1.14 35.29 -9.93
C ARG A 10 -0.15 36.00 -10.84
N ILE A 11 0.05 35.49 -12.05
CA ILE A 11 0.93 36.16 -13.04
C ILE A 11 0.30 37.49 -13.45
N GLY A 12 -1.00 37.55 -13.71
CA GLY A 12 -1.73 38.79 -14.02
C GLY A 12 -1.67 39.82 -12.90
N MET A 13 -1.88 39.39 -11.63
CA MET A 13 -1.73 40.28 -10.46
C MET A 13 -0.29 40.75 -10.23
N GLN A 14 0.72 39.95 -10.56
CA GLN A 14 2.12 40.38 -10.50
C GLN A 14 2.46 41.39 -11.59
N ASP A 15 1.90 41.25 -12.78
CA ASP A 15 2.09 42.17 -13.88
C ASP A 15 1.37 43.51 -13.64
N GLU A 16 0.16 43.54 -13.09
CA GLU A 16 -0.52 44.75 -12.67
C GLU A 16 0.24 45.50 -11.56
N ASN A 17 0.70 44.79 -10.54
CA ASN A 17 1.51 45.37 -9.48
C ASN A 17 2.85 45.95 -10.01
N ARG A 18 3.47 45.32 -11.01
CA ARG A 18 4.66 45.85 -11.69
C ARG A 18 4.35 47.10 -12.48
N LYS A 19 3.23 47.16 -13.21
CA LYS A 19 2.80 48.35 -13.96
C LYS A 19 2.53 49.51 -13.03
N ILE A 20 1.84 49.30 -11.90
CA ILE A 20 1.59 50.31 -10.88
C ILE A 20 2.91 50.80 -10.28
N MET A 21 3.85 49.90 -10.02
CA MET A 21 5.18 50.25 -9.52
C MET A 21 5.95 51.13 -10.53
N TYR A 22 6.00 50.74 -11.80
CA TYR A 22 6.68 51.53 -12.83
C TYR A 22 6.01 52.91 -13.01
N ALA A 23 4.69 52.98 -12.96
CA ALA A 23 3.96 54.24 -13.02
C ALA A 23 4.29 55.13 -11.83
N SER A 24 4.33 54.60 -10.61
CA SER A 24 4.69 55.38 -9.41
C SER A 24 6.13 55.89 -9.43
N VAL A 25 7.08 55.09 -9.92
CA VAL A 25 8.48 55.49 -10.10
C VAL A 25 8.60 56.61 -11.15
N ALA A 26 7.88 56.50 -12.27
CA ALA A 26 7.85 57.52 -13.32
C ALA A 26 7.25 58.84 -12.84
N ILE A 27 6.14 58.79 -12.11
CA ILE A 27 5.50 59.98 -11.50
C ILE A 27 6.46 60.65 -10.51
N GLY A 28 7.14 59.84 -9.66
CA GLY A 28 8.14 60.35 -8.73
C GLY A 28 9.32 61.03 -9.44
N LEU A 29 9.80 60.45 -10.56
CA LEU A 29 10.88 61.04 -11.35
C LEU A 29 10.46 62.42 -11.96
N VAL A 30 9.24 62.49 -12.48
CA VAL A 30 8.68 63.74 -12.99
C VAL A 30 8.61 64.80 -11.88
N ALA A 31 8.16 64.42 -10.69
CA ALA A 31 8.12 65.36 -9.53
C ALA A 31 9.53 65.81 -9.10
N VAL A 32 10.54 64.90 -9.15
CA VAL A 32 11.95 65.22 -8.85
C VAL A 32 12.52 66.19 -9.88
N ILE A 33 12.24 66.04 -11.19
CA ILE A 33 12.65 66.94 -12.25
C ILE A 33 12.00 68.33 -12.05
N TRP A 34 10.69 68.33 -11.78
CA TRP A 34 9.96 69.59 -11.48
C TRP A 34 10.55 70.31 -10.26
N LEU A 35 10.81 69.55 -9.16
CA LEU A 35 11.44 70.14 -7.97
C LEU A 35 12.85 70.65 -8.26
N SER A 36 13.61 69.95 -9.10
CA SER A 36 14.95 70.38 -9.51
C SER A 36 14.96 71.69 -10.25
N ILE A 37 14.00 71.87 -11.16
CA ILE A 37 13.84 73.17 -11.91
C ILE A 37 13.45 74.34 -10.96
N LEU A 38 12.63 74.04 -9.95
CA LEU A 38 12.20 74.96 -8.93
C LEU A 38 13.34 75.41 -7.99
N VAL A 39 14.21 74.47 -7.61
CA VAL A 39 15.32 74.72 -6.66
C VAL A 39 16.56 75.32 -7.33
N ALA A 40 16.81 74.94 -8.59
CA ALA A 40 18.04 75.33 -9.31
C ALA A 40 18.35 76.85 -9.30
N PRO A 41 17.36 77.81 -9.49
CA PRO A 41 17.60 79.20 -9.43
C PRO A 41 17.97 79.74 -8.04
N CYS A 42 17.66 78.97 -6.99
CA CYS A 42 17.91 79.38 -5.61
C CYS A 42 19.35 79.08 -5.18
N ILE A 43 20.08 78.27 -5.96
CA ILE A 43 21.45 77.83 -5.66
C ILE A 43 22.44 78.95 -6.03
N GLY A 44 23.00 79.58 -5.01
CA GLY A 44 24.02 80.60 -5.12
C GLY A 44 23.91 81.66 -4.03
N GLY A 45 25.01 82.29 -3.66
CA GLY A 45 25.01 83.40 -2.69
C GLY A 45 25.07 83.06 -1.21
N GLY A 46 25.34 81.72 -0.89
CA GLY A 46 25.41 81.25 0.50
C GLY A 46 24.05 80.89 1.09
N LEU A 47 24.08 80.14 2.22
CA LEU A 47 22.87 79.55 2.89
C LEU A 47 21.86 80.64 3.31
N SER A 48 22.33 81.83 3.73
CA SER A 48 21.48 82.99 4.15
C SER A 48 20.63 83.60 3.03
N VAL A 49 21.08 83.48 1.77
CA VAL A 49 20.34 83.95 0.59
C VAL A 49 19.53 82.85 -0.06
N MET A 50 20.00 81.62 0.03
CA MET A 50 19.36 80.47 -0.57
C MET A 50 18.02 80.12 0.11
N LEU A 51 17.96 80.15 1.45
CA LEU A 51 16.76 79.76 2.21
C LEU A 51 15.55 80.64 1.94
N PRO A 52 15.65 82.03 1.93
CA PRO A 52 14.53 82.90 1.57
C PRO A 52 14.05 82.67 0.13
N ARG A 53 14.98 82.53 -0.84
CA ARG A 53 14.63 82.23 -2.24
C ARG A 53 13.93 80.93 -2.44
N LEU A 54 14.35 79.90 -1.73
CA LEU A 54 13.66 78.62 -1.69
C LEU A 54 12.23 78.76 -1.17
N ALA A 55 12.03 79.44 -0.07
CA ALA A 55 10.70 79.73 0.48
C ALA A 55 9.80 80.41 -0.53
N GLU A 56 10.32 81.48 -1.20
CA GLU A 56 9.57 82.23 -2.21
C GLU A 56 9.22 81.34 -3.44
N SER A 57 10.12 80.48 -3.90
CA SER A 57 9.89 79.54 -5.00
C SER A 57 8.81 78.54 -4.68
N PHE A 58 8.71 78.05 -3.45
CA PHE A 58 7.65 77.13 -3.00
C PHE A 58 6.28 77.80 -2.89
N PHE A 59 6.22 79.14 -2.66
CA PHE A 59 4.95 79.86 -2.69
C PHE A 59 4.41 80.07 -4.10
N ARG A 60 5.27 79.98 -5.15
CA ARG A 60 4.88 80.13 -6.55
C ARG A 60 5.36 78.97 -7.42
N PRO A 61 4.90 77.73 -7.17
CA PRO A 61 5.43 76.49 -7.73
C PRO A 61 5.22 76.32 -9.24
N TRP A 62 4.42 77.17 -9.87
CA TRP A 62 4.14 77.19 -11.33
C TRP A 62 5.12 78.01 -12.13
N ILE A 63 5.98 78.86 -11.48
CA ILE A 63 6.98 79.69 -12.18
C ILE A 63 8.26 78.84 -12.29
N LEU A 64 8.50 78.27 -13.46
CA LEU A 64 9.67 77.46 -13.75
C LEU A 64 10.66 78.33 -14.56
N THR A 65 11.86 78.55 -14.00
CA THR A 65 12.92 79.32 -14.67
C THR A 65 14.12 78.45 -14.95
N TRP A 66 14.61 78.45 -16.17
CA TRP A 66 15.77 77.68 -16.56
C TRP A 66 17.06 78.49 -16.34
N CYS A 67 18.04 77.90 -15.63
CA CYS A 67 19.33 78.54 -15.34
C CYS A 67 20.49 77.55 -15.52
N ASN A 68 21.73 78.02 -15.50
CA ASN A 68 22.93 77.15 -15.69
C ASN A 68 23.04 76.07 -14.67
N ASN A 69 22.46 76.18 -13.49
CA ASN A 69 22.45 75.23 -12.43
C ASN A 69 21.34 74.18 -12.56
N THR A 70 20.39 74.30 -13.51
CA THR A 70 19.23 73.44 -13.65
C THR A 70 19.64 72.02 -14.02
N LEU A 71 20.51 71.82 -15.00
CA LEU A 71 20.99 70.46 -15.41
C LEU A 71 21.77 69.73 -14.29
N PRO A 72 22.75 70.33 -13.61
CA PRO A 72 23.40 69.72 -12.45
C PRO A 72 22.43 69.37 -11.33
N CYS A 73 21.45 70.26 -11.05
CA CYS A 73 20.45 69.97 -10.00
C CYS A 73 19.56 68.78 -10.34
N ILE A 74 19.08 68.69 -11.59
CA ILE A 74 18.31 67.55 -12.06
C ILE A 74 19.13 66.26 -11.91
N LEU A 75 20.41 66.26 -12.27
CA LEU A 75 21.28 65.10 -12.19
C LEU A 75 21.48 64.63 -10.74
N VAL A 76 21.80 65.55 -9.84
CA VAL A 76 22.05 65.28 -8.43
C VAL A 76 20.78 64.75 -7.74
N LEU A 77 19.62 65.46 -7.94
CA LEU A 77 18.37 65.00 -7.30
C LEU A 77 17.82 63.75 -7.91
N SER A 78 17.99 63.48 -9.20
CA SER A 78 17.62 62.21 -9.83
C SER A 78 18.51 61.06 -9.33
N LEU A 79 19.80 61.27 -9.14
CA LEU A 79 20.70 60.26 -8.53
C LEU A 79 20.31 60.00 -7.07
N ALA A 80 20.01 61.05 -6.29
CA ALA A 80 19.52 60.91 -4.91
C ALA A 80 18.19 60.12 -4.86
N TYR A 81 17.26 60.41 -5.77
CA TYR A 81 16.00 59.67 -5.90
C TYR A 81 16.24 58.19 -6.25
N GLY A 82 17.13 57.93 -7.22
CA GLY A 82 17.53 56.57 -7.59
C GLY A 82 18.14 55.81 -6.41
N PHE A 83 18.99 56.51 -5.62
CA PHE A 83 19.58 55.90 -4.40
C PHE A 83 18.51 55.61 -3.34
N VAL A 84 17.59 56.50 -3.09
CA VAL A 84 16.46 56.29 -2.16
C VAL A 84 15.60 55.11 -2.62
N LEU A 85 15.29 55.00 -3.92
CA LEU A 85 14.58 53.87 -4.50
C LEU A 85 15.35 52.56 -4.32
N LEU A 86 16.67 52.57 -4.57
CA LEU A 86 17.53 51.41 -4.41
C LEU A 86 17.54 50.92 -2.94
N VAL A 87 17.69 51.84 -1.99
CA VAL A 87 17.59 51.52 -0.56
C VAL A 87 16.19 50.99 -0.22
N PHE A 88 15.12 51.63 -0.67
CA PHE A 88 13.74 51.25 -0.41
C PHE A 88 13.41 49.83 -0.94
N TYR A 89 13.89 49.49 -2.15
CA TYR A 89 13.65 48.16 -2.71
C TYR A 89 14.51 47.09 -2.09
N ASN A 90 15.77 47.38 -1.71
CA ASN A 90 16.64 46.44 -1.06
C ASN A 90 16.28 46.19 0.41
N THR A 91 15.66 47.15 1.06
CA THR A 91 15.23 47.01 2.47
C THR A 91 13.80 46.52 2.63
N LYS A 92 13.08 46.22 1.50
CA LYS A 92 11.73 45.66 1.59
C LYS A 92 11.80 44.29 2.26
N PRO A 93 11.31 44.13 3.48
CA PRO A 93 11.30 42.84 4.14
C PRO A 93 10.32 41.89 3.43
N ASN A 94 10.76 40.68 3.16
CA ASN A 94 9.95 39.68 2.47
C ASN A 94 9.02 38.97 3.49
N TYR A 95 8.04 39.69 4.00
CA TYR A 95 7.07 39.18 4.97
C TYR A 95 6.08 38.23 4.32
N ARG A 96 6.10 36.95 4.72
CA ARG A 96 5.03 35.98 4.48
C ARG A 96 4.13 35.94 5.72
N ARG A 97 3.32 36.98 5.95
CA ARG A 97 2.46 37.09 7.14
C ARG A 97 1.71 35.78 7.43
N ARG A 98 1.84 35.26 8.66
CA ARG A 98 1.26 34.01 9.17
C ARG A 98 1.70 32.74 8.43
N LYS A 99 2.86 32.78 7.78
CA LYS A 99 3.51 31.64 7.12
C LYS A 99 5.02 31.67 7.28
N GLU A 100 5.53 32.49 8.20
CA GLU A 100 6.96 32.73 8.41
C GLU A 100 7.67 31.43 8.82
N HIS A 101 7.05 30.65 9.70
CA HIS A 101 7.59 29.42 10.26
C HIS A 101 6.93 28.15 9.72
N GLY A 102 5.80 28.26 9.02
CA GLY A 102 5.07 27.15 8.45
C GLY A 102 3.64 27.52 8.02
N SER A 103 3.07 26.71 7.13
CA SER A 103 1.72 26.93 6.59
C SER A 103 0.79 25.74 6.82
N ALA A 104 1.18 24.81 7.72
CA ALA A 104 0.36 23.66 8.08
C ALA A 104 -1.00 24.11 8.66
N LYS A 105 -2.05 23.40 8.29
CA LYS A 105 -3.42 23.62 8.76
C LYS A 105 -4.22 22.35 8.55
N TRP A 106 -5.18 22.12 9.40
CA TRP A 106 -6.16 21.07 9.20
C TRP A 106 -7.00 21.30 7.94
N GLY A 107 -7.24 20.23 7.19
CA GLY A 107 -8.20 20.18 6.09
C GLY A 107 -9.60 19.79 6.59
N PHE A 108 -10.55 19.70 5.66
CA PHE A 108 -11.92 19.31 5.95
C PHE A 108 -12.33 18.13 5.08
N ALA A 109 -12.96 17.12 5.67
CA ALA A 109 -13.46 15.92 4.98
C ALA A 109 -14.34 16.27 3.76
N LYS A 110 -15.21 17.31 3.90
CA LYS A 110 -16.07 17.78 2.81
C LYS A 110 -15.28 18.24 1.58
N GLN A 111 -14.11 18.85 1.77
CA GLN A 111 -13.26 19.30 0.65
C GLN A 111 -12.59 18.13 -0.05
N LEU A 112 -12.14 17.11 0.72
CA LEU A 112 -11.58 15.88 0.16
C LEU A 112 -12.62 15.12 -0.64
N ASN A 113 -13.80 14.90 -0.06
CA ASN A 113 -14.89 14.19 -0.74
C ASN A 113 -15.34 14.87 -2.04
N LYS A 114 -15.37 16.19 -2.09
CA LYS A 114 -15.68 16.93 -3.34
C LYS A 114 -14.72 16.58 -4.49
N LYS A 115 -13.46 16.23 -4.16
CA LYS A 115 -12.43 15.89 -5.16
C LYS A 115 -12.36 14.40 -5.47
N TYR A 116 -12.53 13.55 -4.45
CA TYR A 116 -12.13 12.15 -4.51
C TYR A 116 -13.30 11.17 -4.42
N ARG A 117 -14.39 11.53 -3.72
CA ARG A 117 -15.57 10.66 -3.62
C ARG A 117 -16.28 10.51 -4.96
N GLN A 118 -16.79 9.32 -5.19
CA GLN A 118 -17.60 8.94 -6.35
C GLN A 118 -19.02 8.52 -5.92
N GLU A 119 -19.96 8.59 -6.84
CA GLU A 119 -21.27 7.98 -6.71
C GLU A 119 -21.35 6.76 -7.65
N PRO A 120 -22.01 5.65 -7.24
CA PRO A 120 -22.65 5.44 -5.94
C PRO A 120 -21.64 5.28 -4.78
N TYR A 121 -22.14 5.30 -3.54
CA TYR A 121 -21.29 5.22 -2.33
C TYR A 121 -20.40 3.99 -2.31
N GLU A 122 -20.88 2.85 -2.76
CA GLU A 122 -20.14 1.58 -2.84
C GLU A 122 -18.90 1.66 -3.75
N SER A 123 -18.86 2.59 -4.70
CA SER A 123 -17.69 2.78 -5.59
C SER A 123 -16.47 3.38 -4.91
N ASN A 124 -16.50 3.51 -3.58
CA ASN A 124 -15.43 4.15 -2.83
C ASN A 124 -14.74 3.20 -1.86
N LYS A 125 -13.47 3.48 -1.60
CA LYS A 125 -12.73 3.00 -0.45
C LYS A 125 -13.01 3.93 0.73
N ILE A 126 -13.25 3.36 1.90
CA ILE A 126 -13.55 4.06 3.15
C ILE A 126 -12.22 4.30 3.88
N LEU A 127 -11.92 5.54 4.24
CA LEU A 127 -10.77 5.87 5.08
C LEU A 127 -11.21 6.17 6.53
N THR A 128 -12.24 6.99 6.71
CA THR A 128 -12.79 7.37 8.01
C THR A 128 -14.30 7.57 7.90
N GLN A 129 -14.97 7.97 8.98
CA GLN A 129 -16.42 8.16 8.98
C GLN A 129 -16.91 9.10 7.87
N ASN A 130 -16.15 10.16 7.60
CA ASN A 130 -16.55 11.17 6.64
C ASN A 130 -15.63 11.29 5.42
N VAL A 131 -14.56 10.48 5.31
CA VAL A 131 -13.62 10.54 4.18
C VAL A 131 -13.64 9.24 3.38
N CYS A 132 -14.00 9.37 2.10
CA CYS A 132 -13.99 8.27 1.14
C CYS A 132 -13.25 8.67 -0.15
N VAL A 133 -12.62 7.70 -0.80
CA VAL A 133 -11.88 7.87 -2.07
C VAL A 133 -12.36 6.87 -3.10
N GLY A 134 -12.82 7.35 -4.25
CA GLY A 134 -13.33 6.50 -5.33
C GLY A 134 -12.23 5.74 -6.07
N TYR A 135 -12.54 4.55 -6.58
CA TYR A 135 -11.59 3.70 -7.31
C TYR A 135 -11.25 4.19 -8.73
N ASN A 136 -11.87 5.26 -9.25
CA ASN A 136 -11.52 5.80 -10.57
C ASN A 136 -10.22 6.61 -10.51
N MET A 137 -9.10 5.91 -10.55
CA MET A 137 -7.74 6.49 -10.49
C MET A 137 -7.44 7.45 -11.66
N CYS A 138 -8.11 7.30 -12.80
CA CYS A 138 -7.96 8.22 -13.94
C CYS A 138 -8.50 9.61 -13.63
N LYS A 139 -9.61 9.70 -12.86
CA LYS A 139 -10.26 10.97 -12.50
C LYS A 139 -9.43 11.82 -11.55
N HIS A 140 -8.87 11.23 -10.52
CA HIS A 140 -8.15 11.97 -9.46
C HIS A 140 -6.63 11.83 -9.52
N ARG A 141 -6.10 10.97 -10.40
CA ARG A 141 -4.66 10.75 -10.63
C ARG A 141 -3.88 10.32 -9.38
N ARG A 142 -4.55 9.61 -8.46
CA ARG A 142 -3.95 9.00 -7.27
C ARG A 142 -3.88 7.49 -7.46
N ASN A 143 -2.92 6.85 -6.83
CA ASN A 143 -3.01 5.43 -6.62
C ASN A 143 -3.97 5.15 -5.45
N MET A 144 -4.38 3.89 -5.31
CA MET A 144 -5.28 3.46 -4.24
C MET A 144 -4.52 2.68 -3.16
N ASN A 145 -3.18 2.82 -3.14
CA ASN A 145 -2.36 2.21 -2.11
C ASN A 145 -2.49 3.03 -0.82
N THR A 146 -2.81 2.36 0.27
CA THR A 146 -3.01 2.97 1.58
C THR A 146 -2.07 2.33 2.58
N LEU A 147 -1.39 3.14 3.37
CA LEU A 147 -0.68 2.70 4.56
C LEU A 147 -1.52 3.02 5.79
N ILE A 148 -1.85 1.99 6.56
CA ILE A 148 -2.64 2.12 7.79
C ILE A 148 -1.74 1.75 8.98
N VAL A 149 -1.61 2.66 9.93
CA VAL A 149 -0.82 2.44 11.14
C VAL A 149 -1.69 2.63 12.37
N GLY A 150 -1.71 1.62 13.22
CA GLY A 150 -2.45 1.68 14.47
C GLY A 150 -2.01 0.59 15.45
N GLY A 151 -1.76 0.96 16.69
CA GLY A 151 -1.36 0.04 17.74
C GLY A 151 -2.36 -1.09 18.01
N SER A 152 -2.00 -2.03 18.87
CA SER A 152 -2.96 -3.05 19.35
C SER A 152 -4.14 -2.36 20.02
N GLY A 153 -5.37 -2.82 19.74
CA GLY A 153 -6.60 -2.22 20.26
C GLY A 153 -7.02 -0.91 19.58
N SER A 154 -6.29 -0.39 18.58
CA SER A 154 -6.72 0.80 17.85
C SER A 154 -7.91 0.56 16.91
N GLY A 155 -8.31 -0.71 16.72
CA GLY A 155 -9.45 -1.10 15.90
C GLY A 155 -9.17 -1.10 14.39
N LYS A 156 -7.94 -1.43 13.95
CA LYS A 156 -7.55 -1.52 12.52
C LYS A 156 -8.53 -2.37 11.72
N THR A 157 -8.75 -3.59 12.17
CA THR A 157 -9.67 -4.54 11.51
C THR A 157 -11.11 -4.01 11.53
N TYR A 158 -11.60 -3.53 12.68
CA TYR A 158 -12.98 -3.08 12.85
C TYR A 158 -13.30 -1.76 12.13
N HIS A 159 -12.39 -0.77 12.20
CA HIS A 159 -12.65 0.57 11.65
C HIS A 159 -12.19 0.75 10.19
N TYR A 160 -11.32 -0.16 9.68
CA TYR A 160 -10.79 -0.03 8.32
C TYR A 160 -10.95 -1.32 7.49
N ALA A 161 -10.42 -2.47 7.95
CA ALA A 161 -10.40 -3.67 7.13
C ALA A 161 -11.81 -4.20 6.83
N LYS A 162 -12.63 -4.46 7.84
CA LYS A 162 -14.01 -4.93 7.67
C LYS A 162 -14.89 -3.95 6.89
N PRO A 163 -14.93 -2.62 7.16
CA PRO A 163 -15.71 -1.70 6.36
C PRO A 163 -15.38 -1.73 4.86
N ASN A 164 -14.09 -1.86 4.51
CA ASN A 164 -13.69 -1.98 3.12
C ASN A 164 -13.99 -3.36 2.51
N ALA A 165 -13.93 -4.43 3.31
CA ALA A 165 -14.35 -5.76 2.87
C ALA A 165 -15.86 -5.80 2.55
N ILE A 166 -16.72 -5.28 3.43
CA ILE A 166 -18.18 -5.27 3.22
C ILE A 166 -18.65 -4.30 2.13
N GLN A 167 -17.79 -3.39 1.63
CA GLN A 167 -18.07 -2.63 0.40
C GLN A 167 -18.26 -3.56 -0.80
N ALA A 168 -17.50 -4.66 -0.89
CA ALA A 168 -17.58 -5.67 -1.94
C ALA A 168 -17.68 -5.05 -3.35
N ASN A 169 -16.77 -4.13 -3.65
CA ASN A 169 -16.78 -3.32 -4.89
C ASN A 169 -15.65 -3.67 -5.86
N THR A 170 -14.69 -4.46 -5.43
CA THR A 170 -13.52 -4.94 -6.19
C THR A 170 -13.33 -6.43 -5.96
N SER A 171 -12.58 -7.12 -6.81
CA SER A 171 -12.00 -8.40 -6.39
C SER A 171 -11.01 -8.14 -5.26
N MET A 172 -10.95 -9.02 -4.27
CA MET A 172 -10.13 -8.79 -3.07
C MET A 172 -9.26 -9.97 -2.74
N VAL A 173 -8.04 -9.68 -2.27
CA VAL A 173 -7.14 -10.64 -1.62
C VAL A 173 -6.96 -10.18 -0.19
N ILE A 174 -7.47 -10.94 0.75
CA ILE A 174 -7.55 -10.56 2.15
C ILE A 174 -6.63 -11.46 2.97
N LEU A 175 -5.60 -10.87 3.58
CA LEU A 175 -4.81 -11.53 4.60
C LEU A 175 -5.55 -11.40 5.93
N ASP A 176 -5.96 -12.51 6.51
CA ASP A 176 -6.80 -12.54 7.71
C ASP A 176 -6.18 -13.46 8.79
N PRO A 177 -5.43 -12.88 9.74
CA PRO A 177 -4.66 -13.67 10.72
C PRO A 177 -5.50 -14.51 11.67
N LYS A 178 -6.79 -14.25 11.78
CA LYS A 178 -7.69 -14.93 12.74
C LYS A 178 -8.91 -15.58 12.09
N GLY A 179 -9.05 -15.43 10.78
CA GLY A 179 -10.28 -15.82 10.09
C GLY A 179 -11.50 -14.96 10.48
N GLU A 180 -11.26 -13.83 11.15
CA GLU A 180 -12.34 -12.95 11.65
C GLU A 180 -13.06 -12.24 10.50
N ILE A 181 -12.30 -11.77 9.51
CA ILE A 181 -12.89 -11.07 8.35
C ILE A 181 -13.68 -12.07 7.50
N LEU A 182 -13.12 -13.26 7.23
CA LEU A 182 -13.83 -14.32 6.50
C LEU A 182 -15.13 -14.70 7.19
N ARG A 183 -15.07 -15.03 8.49
CA ARG A 183 -16.22 -15.43 9.28
C ARG A 183 -17.35 -14.40 9.23
N ASP A 184 -16.99 -13.12 9.34
CA ASP A 184 -17.96 -12.02 9.46
C ASP A 184 -18.47 -11.52 8.10
N THR A 185 -17.72 -11.73 6.99
CA THR A 185 -18.06 -11.17 5.68
C THR A 185 -18.28 -12.20 4.57
N GLY A 186 -17.96 -13.47 4.77
CA GLY A 186 -18.02 -14.50 3.73
C GLY A 186 -19.42 -14.69 3.13
N LYS A 187 -20.48 -14.64 3.95
CA LYS A 187 -21.87 -14.70 3.48
C LYS A 187 -22.24 -13.50 2.60
N LEU A 188 -21.77 -12.31 2.95
CA LEU A 188 -21.97 -11.09 2.17
C LEU A 188 -21.35 -11.24 0.77
N PHE A 189 -20.11 -11.74 0.68
CA PHE A 189 -19.47 -11.93 -0.62
C PHE A 189 -20.23 -12.93 -1.49
N LYS A 190 -20.69 -14.06 -0.94
CA LYS A 190 -21.56 -15.01 -1.67
C LYS A 190 -22.87 -14.34 -2.12
N ALA A 191 -23.54 -13.60 -1.25
CA ALA A 191 -24.77 -12.88 -1.58
C ALA A 191 -24.58 -11.81 -2.67
N LYS A 192 -23.37 -11.22 -2.76
CA LYS A 192 -22.99 -10.25 -3.81
C LYS A 192 -22.50 -10.91 -5.10
N GLY A 193 -22.52 -12.24 -5.20
CA GLY A 193 -22.12 -13.00 -6.38
C GLY A 193 -20.60 -13.14 -6.56
N TYR A 194 -19.83 -13.08 -5.48
CA TYR A 194 -18.40 -13.35 -5.52
C TYR A 194 -18.11 -14.84 -5.45
N GLU A 195 -17.10 -15.28 -6.17
CA GLU A 195 -16.45 -16.54 -5.92
C GLU A 195 -15.57 -16.38 -4.68
N VAL A 196 -15.89 -17.15 -3.62
CA VAL A 196 -15.15 -17.10 -2.35
C VAL A 196 -14.14 -18.24 -2.32
N LYS A 197 -12.87 -17.90 -2.29
CA LYS A 197 -11.73 -18.82 -2.20
C LYS A 197 -11.01 -18.60 -0.90
N VAL A 198 -10.54 -19.69 -0.30
CA VAL A 198 -9.91 -19.66 1.02
C VAL A 198 -8.67 -20.54 1.01
N LEU A 199 -7.51 -19.97 1.30
CA LEU A 199 -6.32 -20.71 1.71
C LEU A 199 -6.26 -20.64 3.24
N ASP A 200 -6.60 -21.75 3.91
CA ASP A 200 -6.68 -21.80 5.37
C ASP A 200 -5.49 -22.57 5.93
N LEU A 201 -4.50 -21.86 6.49
CA LEU A 201 -3.35 -22.46 7.17
C LEU A 201 -3.60 -22.66 8.67
N ILE A 202 -4.76 -22.25 9.19
CA ILE A 202 -5.20 -22.50 10.57
C ILE A 202 -5.85 -23.90 10.62
N ASN A 203 -6.71 -24.18 9.64
CA ASN A 203 -7.37 -25.49 9.50
C ASN A 203 -7.28 -25.96 8.04
N MET A 204 -6.15 -26.59 7.70
CA MET A 204 -5.84 -27.00 6.33
C MET A 204 -6.87 -27.95 5.70
N ASN A 205 -7.60 -28.71 6.52
CA ASN A 205 -8.64 -29.63 6.03
C ASN A 205 -9.87 -28.91 5.46
N LYS A 206 -10.08 -27.65 5.82
CA LYS A 206 -11.17 -26.81 5.31
C LYS A 206 -10.70 -25.88 4.18
N SER A 207 -9.45 -25.93 3.79
CA SER A 207 -8.85 -25.07 2.77
C SER A 207 -9.16 -25.53 1.36
N HIS A 208 -9.25 -24.60 0.42
CA HIS A 208 -9.02 -24.93 -0.99
C HIS A 208 -7.58 -25.30 -1.22
N CYS A 209 -7.32 -26.26 -2.10
CA CYS A 209 -5.99 -26.66 -2.48
C CYS A 209 -5.29 -25.59 -3.32
N TYR A 210 -3.98 -25.46 -3.10
CA TYR A 210 -3.11 -24.54 -3.83
C TYR A 210 -1.82 -25.23 -4.23
N ASN A 211 -1.66 -25.51 -5.52
CA ASN A 211 -0.46 -26.11 -6.07
C ASN A 211 0.38 -25.07 -6.81
N PRO A 212 1.56 -24.67 -6.28
CA PRO A 212 2.43 -23.70 -6.93
C PRO A 212 2.93 -24.10 -8.32
N PHE A 213 2.95 -25.39 -8.67
CA PHE A 213 3.42 -25.85 -9.98
C PHE A 213 2.50 -25.44 -11.12
N VAL A 214 1.19 -25.31 -10.89
CA VAL A 214 0.20 -24.89 -11.89
C VAL A 214 0.50 -23.50 -12.48
N TYR A 215 1.25 -22.67 -11.74
CA TYR A 215 1.60 -21.29 -12.10
C TYR A 215 3.02 -21.13 -12.64
N LEU A 216 3.71 -22.26 -12.94
CA LEU A 216 5.03 -22.26 -13.56
C LEU A 216 4.90 -22.27 -15.10
N GLU A 217 4.78 -21.13 -15.73
CA GLU A 217 4.63 -21.04 -17.18
C GLU A 217 5.97 -21.15 -17.93
N ASN A 218 7.02 -20.54 -17.38
CA ASN A 218 8.35 -20.50 -17.98
C ASN A 218 9.46 -20.81 -16.96
N ASP A 219 10.70 -20.91 -17.45
CA ASP A 219 11.87 -21.24 -16.63
C ASP A 219 12.15 -20.22 -15.53
N ASN A 220 11.84 -18.94 -15.79
CA ASN A 220 12.04 -17.90 -14.78
C ASN A 220 11.09 -18.05 -13.61
N ASP A 221 9.90 -18.61 -13.83
CA ASP A 221 8.93 -18.83 -12.74
C ASP A 221 9.41 -19.92 -11.81
N VAL A 222 10.07 -20.97 -12.36
CA VAL A 222 10.74 -22.01 -11.55
C VAL A 222 11.84 -21.40 -10.68
N GLN A 223 12.69 -20.55 -11.27
CA GLN A 223 13.75 -19.84 -10.54
C GLN A 223 13.18 -18.97 -9.40
N ARG A 224 12.10 -18.27 -9.67
CA ARG A 224 11.42 -17.40 -8.67
C ARG A 224 10.80 -18.22 -7.55
N LEU A 225 10.14 -19.35 -7.88
CA LEU A 225 9.57 -20.26 -6.88
C LEU A 225 10.66 -20.75 -5.93
N VAL A 226 11.76 -21.29 -6.45
CA VAL A 226 12.87 -21.80 -5.66
C VAL A 226 13.49 -20.69 -4.81
N THR A 227 13.78 -19.52 -5.40
CA THR A 227 14.34 -18.37 -4.67
C THR A 227 13.44 -17.92 -3.52
N ASN A 228 12.12 -17.82 -3.77
CA ASN A 228 11.15 -17.44 -2.75
C ASN A 228 11.07 -18.48 -1.64
N LEU A 229 11.03 -19.76 -2.00
CA LEU A 229 10.99 -20.85 -1.02
C LEU A 229 12.21 -20.82 -0.09
N PHE A 230 13.42 -20.75 -0.63
CA PHE A 230 14.63 -20.68 0.18
C PHE A 230 14.64 -19.46 1.09
N LYS A 231 14.28 -18.28 0.55
CA LYS A 231 14.21 -17.07 1.34
C LYS A 231 13.19 -17.14 2.48
N SER A 232 11.99 -17.63 2.20
CA SER A 232 10.89 -17.68 3.18
C SER A 232 11.02 -18.80 4.20
N THR A 233 11.85 -19.82 3.92
CA THR A 233 12.15 -20.93 4.85
C THR A 233 13.48 -20.71 5.61
N THR A 234 14.23 -19.63 5.34
CA THR A 234 15.45 -19.31 6.10
C THR A 234 15.09 -18.81 7.49
N PRO A 235 15.57 -19.43 8.58
CA PRO A 235 15.30 -19.00 9.94
C PRO A 235 15.79 -17.55 10.17
N LYS A 236 14.94 -16.72 10.77
CA LYS A 236 15.30 -15.33 11.10
C LYS A 236 16.50 -15.31 12.07
N GLY A 237 17.57 -14.62 11.70
CA GLY A 237 18.80 -14.52 12.52
C GLY A 237 19.86 -15.56 12.22
N SER A 238 19.59 -16.60 11.44
CA SER A 238 20.61 -17.48 10.88
C SER A 238 21.11 -16.88 9.56
N GLN A 239 22.09 -15.98 9.64
CA GLN A 239 22.94 -15.79 8.45
C GLN A 239 23.77 -17.09 8.37
N SER A 240 23.49 -17.93 7.37
CA SER A 240 24.42 -19.02 7.05
C SER A 240 25.75 -18.36 6.74
N ASN A 241 26.77 -18.64 7.55
CA ASN A 241 28.13 -18.11 7.32
C ASN A 241 28.70 -18.56 5.97
N ASP A 242 28.04 -19.51 5.30
CA ASP A 242 28.44 -20.02 4.01
C ASP A 242 27.19 -20.18 3.09
N PRO A 243 26.98 -19.28 2.11
CA PRO A 243 25.89 -19.36 1.15
C PRO A 243 26.01 -20.57 0.18
N PHE A 244 27.11 -21.32 0.22
CA PHE A 244 27.35 -22.47 -0.64
C PHE A 244 26.26 -23.54 -0.48
N TRP A 245 25.88 -23.89 0.75
CA TRP A 245 24.93 -24.95 1.03
C TRP A 245 23.52 -24.64 0.48
N ASP A 246 23.03 -23.43 0.71
CA ASP A 246 21.73 -22.98 0.18
C ASP A 246 21.75 -22.90 -1.36
N THR A 247 22.85 -22.42 -1.94
CA THR A 247 23.02 -22.37 -3.40
C THR A 247 23.05 -23.76 -4.01
N ALA A 248 23.79 -24.69 -3.44
CA ALA A 248 23.89 -26.06 -3.93
C ALA A 248 22.54 -26.82 -3.75
N ALA A 249 21.88 -26.64 -2.62
CA ALA A 249 20.55 -27.21 -2.39
C ALA A 249 19.50 -26.64 -3.36
N SER A 250 19.59 -25.36 -3.69
CA SER A 250 18.71 -24.74 -4.70
C SER A 250 18.94 -25.32 -6.10
N MET A 251 20.17 -25.65 -6.48
CA MET A 251 20.46 -26.34 -7.74
C MET A 251 19.82 -27.71 -7.82
N LEU A 252 19.89 -28.51 -6.74
CA LEU A 252 19.19 -29.80 -6.68
C LEU A 252 17.68 -29.60 -6.80
N LEU A 253 17.08 -28.68 -6.05
CA LEU A 253 15.64 -28.39 -6.12
C LEU A 253 15.22 -27.95 -7.53
N LEU A 254 16.00 -27.07 -8.16
CA LEU A 254 15.77 -26.63 -9.54
C LEU A 254 15.76 -27.82 -10.50
N SER A 255 16.71 -28.77 -10.37
CA SER A 255 16.73 -29.97 -11.23
C SER A 255 15.46 -30.80 -11.08
N LEU A 256 15.00 -31.02 -9.85
CA LEU A 256 13.80 -31.79 -9.56
C LEU A 256 12.53 -31.11 -10.10
N ILE A 257 12.37 -29.80 -9.84
CA ILE A 257 11.20 -29.07 -10.31
C ILE A 257 11.19 -28.96 -11.86
N PHE A 258 12.32 -28.72 -12.50
CA PHE A 258 12.40 -28.73 -13.96
C PHE A 258 12.09 -30.10 -14.56
N TYR A 259 12.53 -31.18 -13.90
CA TYR A 259 12.17 -32.53 -14.33
C TYR A 259 10.65 -32.72 -14.26
N LEU A 260 10.04 -32.45 -13.12
CA LEU A 260 8.58 -32.61 -12.93
C LEU A 260 7.79 -31.73 -13.91
N LYS A 261 8.21 -30.49 -14.11
CA LYS A 261 7.53 -29.57 -15.01
C LYS A 261 7.48 -30.04 -16.46
N TYR A 262 8.57 -30.62 -16.98
CA TYR A 262 8.68 -30.94 -18.40
C TYR A 262 8.44 -32.41 -18.71
N GLU A 263 8.68 -33.31 -17.78
CA GLU A 263 8.67 -34.73 -18.01
C GLU A 263 7.54 -35.50 -17.31
N ALA A 264 7.04 -34.96 -16.19
CA ALA A 264 6.03 -35.62 -15.40
C ALA A 264 4.60 -35.20 -15.81
N PRO A 265 3.60 -36.09 -15.67
CA PRO A 265 2.21 -35.75 -15.88
C PRO A 265 1.74 -34.70 -14.83
N PRO A 266 0.70 -33.90 -15.13
CA PRO A 266 0.25 -32.81 -14.25
C PRO A 266 -0.06 -33.24 -12.80
N GLU A 267 -0.54 -34.46 -12.60
CA GLU A 267 -0.88 -35.01 -11.28
C GLU A 267 0.35 -35.23 -10.38
N GLU A 268 1.52 -35.41 -10.99
CA GLU A 268 2.80 -35.59 -10.29
C GLU A 268 3.56 -34.26 -10.11
N GLN A 269 3.10 -33.18 -10.72
CA GLN A 269 3.73 -31.85 -10.62
C GLN A 269 3.35 -31.19 -9.29
N ASN A 270 3.95 -31.63 -8.18
CA ASN A 270 3.71 -31.10 -6.84
C ASN A 270 4.91 -31.33 -5.91
N PHE A 271 4.89 -30.73 -4.71
CA PHE A 271 5.97 -30.86 -3.72
C PHE A 271 6.06 -32.27 -3.10
N SER A 272 4.97 -33.01 -3.04
CA SER A 272 5.02 -34.40 -2.56
C SER A 272 5.91 -35.26 -3.46
N MET A 273 5.79 -35.10 -4.79
CA MET A 273 6.64 -35.77 -5.75
C MET A 273 8.11 -35.32 -5.66
N VAL A 274 8.36 -34.03 -5.42
CA VAL A 274 9.72 -33.52 -5.14
C VAL A 274 10.34 -34.26 -3.95
N MET A 275 9.57 -34.48 -2.88
CA MET A 275 10.04 -35.21 -1.70
C MET A 275 10.32 -36.69 -2.01
N GLU A 276 9.48 -37.36 -2.81
CA GLU A 276 9.74 -38.73 -3.26
C GLU A 276 11.01 -38.85 -4.11
N MET A 277 11.18 -37.91 -5.07
CA MET A 277 12.41 -37.87 -5.89
C MET A 277 13.65 -37.62 -5.02
N LEU A 278 13.55 -36.76 -4.00
CA LEU A 278 14.66 -36.50 -3.08
C LEU A 278 15.04 -37.73 -2.28
N ARG A 279 14.06 -38.52 -1.84
CA ARG A 279 14.29 -39.82 -1.16
C ARG A 279 14.90 -40.85 -2.11
N ALA A 280 14.43 -40.91 -3.36
CA ALA A 280 14.96 -41.83 -4.39
C ALA A 280 16.41 -41.49 -4.78
N GLY A 281 16.85 -40.28 -4.48
CA GLY A 281 18.21 -39.77 -4.75
C GLY A 281 19.20 -40.00 -3.61
N ASP A 282 18.90 -40.83 -2.61
CA ASP A 282 19.80 -41.04 -1.47
C ASP A 282 21.19 -41.51 -1.92
N VAL A 283 22.23 -40.87 -1.41
CA VAL A 283 23.62 -41.09 -1.79
C VAL A 283 24.27 -42.00 -0.73
N ASP A 284 24.85 -43.10 -1.17
CA ASP A 284 25.68 -43.96 -0.33
C ASP A 284 27.08 -43.34 -0.16
N GLU A 285 27.43 -43.00 1.09
CA GLU A 285 28.75 -42.40 1.40
C GLU A 285 29.90 -43.39 1.27
N ASP A 286 29.65 -44.70 1.47
CA ASP A 286 30.66 -45.75 1.44
C ASP A 286 30.93 -46.30 0.03
N ASN A 287 30.00 -46.05 -0.91
CA ASN A 287 30.07 -46.64 -2.26
C ASN A 287 29.65 -45.63 -3.35
N GLU A 288 30.50 -44.63 -3.61
CA GLU A 288 30.25 -43.51 -4.56
C GLU A 288 29.88 -43.96 -6.00
N ASN A 289 30.16 -45.22 -6.36
CA ASN A 289 29.95 -45.75 -7.69
C ASN A 289 28.57 -46.41 -7.91
N ILE A 290 27.73 -46.51 -6.88
CA ILE A 290 26.39 -47.03 -7.02
C ILE A 290 25.45 -45.87 -7.42
N PRO A 291 24.87 -45.89 -8.63
CA PRO A 291 23.91 -44.86 -9.02
C PRO A 291 22.63 -45.03 -8.19
N SER A 292 22.10 -43.92 -7.69
CA SER A 292 20.76 -43.86 -7.09
C SER A 292 19.68 -44.00 -8.17
N ALA A 293 18.45 -44.31 -7.78
CA ALA A 293 17.32 -44.31 -8.72
C ALA A 293 17.13 -42.94 -9.41
N LEU A 294 17.45 -41.89 -8.71
CA LEU A 294 17.43 -40.53 -9.27
C LEU A 294 18.53 -40.34 -10.33
N ASP A 295 19.74 -40.91 -10.13
CA ASP A 295 20.82 -40.87 -11.13
C ASP A 295 20.42 -41.58 -12.41
N GLU A 296 19.77 -42.75 -12.30
CA GLU A 296 19.28 -43.52 -13.46
C GLU A 296 18.19 -42.75 -14.23
N LEU A 297 17.29 -42.06 -13.48
CA LEU A 297 16.25 -41.22 -14.07
C LEU A 297 16.84 -40.10 -14.91
N PHE A 298 17.81 -39.35 -14.35
CA PHE A 298 18.48 -38.25 -15.07
C PHE A 298 19.40 -38.75 -16.19
N ALA A 299 20.03 -39.92 -16.06
CA ALA A 299 20.81 -40.52 -17.14
C ALA A 299 19.91 -40.92 -18.32
N THR A 300 18.72 -41.45 -18.04
CA THR A 300 17.72 -41.75 -19.07
C THR A 300 17.28 -40.49 -19.80
N LEU A 301 16.98 -39.41 -19.08
CA LEU A 301 16.65 -38.13 -19.67
C LEU A 301 17.80 -37.57 -20.54
N GLU A 302 19.04 -37.67 -20.05
CA GLU A 302 20.24 -37.25 -20.79
C GLU A 302 20.43 -37.99 -22.11
N SER A 303 20.17 -39.31 -22.10
CA SER A 303 20.27 -40.11 -23.33
C SER A 303 19.20 -39.78 -24.36
N ARG A 304 18.01 -39.34 -23.89
CA ARG A 304 16.89 -38.99 -24.75
C ARG A 304 16.99 -37.53 -25.23
N GLU A 305 17.32 -36.62 -24.35
CA GLU A 305 17.40 -35.17 -24.66
C GLU A 305 18.69 -34.57 -24.08
N PRO A 306 19.82 -34.68 -24.80
CA PRO A 306 21.08 -34.08 -24.37
C PRO A 306 20.96 -32.54 -24.26
N GLY A 307 21.21 -32.04 -23.07
CA GLY A 307 21.16 -30.59 -22.83
C GLY A 307 19.85 -30.08 -22.24
N HIS A 308 18.93 -30.97 -21.86
CA HIS A 308 17.73 -30.61 -21.09
C HIS A 308 18.09 -29.79 -19.84
N ILE A 309 17.27 -28.76 -19.52
CA ILE A 309 17.58 -27.81 -18.43
C ILE A 309 17.70 -28.52 -17.07
N ALA A 310 16.86 -29.49 -16.77
CA ALA A 310 16.91 -30.27 -15.53
C ALA A 310 18.28 -30.95 -15.36
N ASN A 311 18.81 -31.56 -16.44
CA ASN A 311 20.12 -32.22 -16.44
C ASN A 311 21.29 -31.23 -16.21
N LYS A 312 21.20 -30.00 -16.71
CA LYS A 312 22.24 -28.98 -16.47
C LYS A 312 22.38 -28.70 -14.98
N TYR A 313 21.26 -28.53 -14.27
CA TYR A 313 21.26 -28.30 -12.82
C TYR A 313 21.67 -29.56 -12.06
N TYR A 314 21.19 -30.74 -12.48
CA TYR A 314 21.54 -32.01 -11.84
C TYR A 314 23.04 -32.31 -11.94
N ARG A 315 23.67 -32.12 -13.10
CA ARG A 315 25.12 -32.24 -13.28
C ARG A 315 25.90 -31.31 -12.37
N SER A 316 25.43 -30.05 -12.23
CA SER A 316 26.08 -29.09 -11.34
C SER A 316 26.04 -29.56 -9.90
N TYR A 317 24.92 -30.10 -9.45
CA TYR A 317 24.79 -30.74 -8.14
C TYR A 317 25.72 -31.95 -8.02
N ARG A 318 25.71 -32.89 -8.97
CA ARG A 318 26.49 -34.16 -8.94
C ARG A 318 28.00 -33.97 -9.04
N SER A 319 28.50 -32.79 -9.30
CA SER A 319 29.95 -32.50 -9.35
C SER A 319 30.66 -32.56 -7.99
N GLY A 320 29.91 -32.65 -6.89
CA GLY A 320 30.44 -32.74 -5.55
C GLY A 320 30.85 -34.16 -5.14
N SER A 321 31.65 -34.31 -4.07
CA SER A 321 31.94 -35.62 -3.44
C SER A 321 30.68 -36.20 -2.74
N ALA A 322 30.58 -37.50 -2.54
CA ALA A 322 29.45 -38.15 -1.90
C ALA A 322 29.04 -37.51 -0.55
N LYS A 323 30.00 -37.20 0.31
CA LYS A 323 29.75 -36.51 1.58
C LYS A 323 29.16 -35.12 1.40
N THR A 324 29.62 -34.38 0.37
CA THR A 324 29.07 -33.08 0.04
C THR A 324 27.65 -33.21 -0.48
N LEU A 325 27.40 -34.15 -1.38
CA LEU A 325 26.08 -34.44 -1.93
C LEU A 325 25.07 -34.79 -0.84
N LYS A 326 25.45 -35.64 0.10
CA LYS A 326 24.60 -36.01 1.25
C LYS A 326 24.27 -34.80 2.11
N SER A 327 25.25 -33.93 2.37
CA SER A 327 25.03 -32.69 3.12
C SER A 327 24.08 -31.73 2.38
N ILE A 328 24.17 -31.62 1.05
CA ILE A 328 23.26 -30.84 0.21
C ILE A 328 21.83 -31.40 0.29
N GLN A 329 21.67 -32.76 0.20
CA GLN A 329 20.37 -33.40 0.33
C GLN A 329 19.74 -33.15 1.70
N ILE A 330 20.50 -33.26 2.79
CA ILE A 330 20.04 -32.93 4.15
C ILE A 330 19.61 -31.48 4.26
N THR A 331 20.37 -30.55 3.66
CA THR A 331 20.02 -29.13 3.64
C THR A 331 18.69 -28.92 2.91
N LEU A 332 18.51 -29.51 1.72
CA LEU A 332 17.25 -29.42 0.98
C LEU A 332 16.09 -30.06 1.74
N ALA A 333 16.29 -31.27 2.27
CA ALA A 333 15.28 -31.98 3.07
C ALA A 333 14.82 -31.13 4.27
N SER A 334 15.75 -30.45 4.95
CA SER A 334 15.42 -29.55 6.05
C SER A 334 14.59 -28.34 5.60
N ARG A 335 14.82 -27.81 4.38
CA ARG A 335 14.01 -26.70 3.82
C ARG A 335 12.60 -27.14 3.45
N LEU A 336 12.44 -28.39 3.04
CA LEU A 336 11.19 -29.00 2.58
C LEU A 336 10.50 -29.86 3.65
N GLU A 337 11.05 -29.94 4.87
CA GLU A 337 10.57 -30.81 5.96
C GLU A 337 9.05 -30.77 6.15
N LYS A 338 8.48 -29.57 6.06
CA LYS A 338 7.05 -29.35 6.30
C LYS A 338 6.13 -30.02 5.29
N PHE A 339 6.61 -30.26 4.07
CA PHE A 339 5.86 -31.02 3.05
C PHE A 339 5.73 -32.51 3.35
N ASN A 340 6.39 -33.01 4.41
CA ASN A 340 6.15 -34.38 4.95
C ASN A 340 4.84 -34.45 5.75
N LEU A 341 4.24 -33.32 6.14
CA LEU A 341 2.95 -33.31 6.82
C LEU A 341 1.84 -33.60 5.81
N GLU A 342 1.04 -34.63 6.09
CA GLU A 342 -0.05 -35.08 5.21
C GLU A 342 -1.03 -33.94 4.86
N SER A 343 -1.35 -33.09 5.83
CA SER A 343 -2.23 -31.94 5.62
C SER A 343 -1.65 -30.94 4.61
N LEU A 344 -0.35 -30.63 4.67
CA LEU A 344 0.30 -29.72 3.74
C LEU A 344 0.53 -30.38 2.37
N ALA A 345 0.88 -31.67 2.35
CA ALA A 345 1.03 -32.44 1.12
C ALA A 345 -0.29 -32.47 0.33
N SER A 346 -1.40 -32.77 1.01
CA SER A 346 -2.74 -32.74 0.43
C SER A 346 -3.12 -31.35 -0.06
N LEU A 347 -2.89 -30.30 0.75
CA LEU A 347 -3.18 -28.90 0.42
C LEU A 347 -2.47 -28.44 -0.86
N THR A 348 -1.26 -28.98 -1.13
CA THR A 348 -0.42 -28.58 -2.26
C THR A 348 -0.41 -29.57 -3.42
N SER A 349 -1.25 -30.60 -3.37
CA SER A 349 -1.30 -31.64 -4.41
C SER A 349 -2.03 -31.21 -5.68
N THR A 350 -3.12 -30.44 -5.54
CA THR A 350 -3.97 -29.96 -6.63
C THR A 350 -4.19 -28.44 -6.50
N ASP A 351 -4.81 -27.81 -7.50
CA ASP A 351 -5.10 -26.37 -7.45
C ASP A 351 -6.60 -26.11 -7.62
N GLU A 352 -7.18 -25.39 -6.65
CA GLU A 352 -8.56 -24.94 -6.65
C GLU A 352 -8.67 -23.40 -6.61
N LEU A 353 -7.53 -22.70 -6.38
CA LEU A 353 -7.51 -21.26 -6.25
C LEU A 353 -7.67 -20.52 -7.59
N ASP A 354 -7.20 -21.10 -8.69
CA ASP A 354 -7.30 -20.53 -10.04
C ASP A 354 -6.91 -19.04 -10.08
N LEU A 355 -5.67 -18.75 -9.67
CA LEU A 355 -5.17 -17.37 -9.55
C LEU A 355 -5.22 -16.60 -10.88
N LYS A 356 -5.24 -17.31 -12.02
CA LYS A 356 -5.27 -16.72 -13.36
C LYS A 356 -6.53 -15.93 -13.64
N THR A 357 -7.65 -16.28 -13.01
CA THR A 357 -8.96 -15.63 -13.23
C THR A 357 -9.26 -14.51 -12.23
N MET A 358 -8.39 -14.28 -11.24
CA MET A 358 -8.63 -13.35 -10.14
C MET A 358 -8.98 -11.92 -10.56
N GLY A 359 -8.40 -11.41 -11.63
CA GLY A 359 -8.68 -10.07 -12.18
C GLY A 359 -9.74 -10.03 -13.26
N GLU A 360 -10.37 -11.16 -13.60
CA GLU A 360 -11.34 -11.28 -14.70
C GLU A 360 -12.80 -11.34 -14.21
N LYS A 361 -13.02 -11.94 -13.07
CA LYS A 361 -14.34 -12.08 -12.43
C LYS A 361 -14.28 -11.60 -10.98
N LYS A 362 -15.45 -11.35 -10.39
CA LYS A 362 -15.56 -10.95 -8.99
C LYS A 362 -15.16 -12.13 -8.09
N THR A 363 -13.97 -12.08 -7.54
CA THR A 363 -13.42 -13.12 -6.68
C THR A 363 -12.91 -12.50 -5.39
N VAL A 364 -13.10 -13.17 -4.28
CA VAL A 364 -12.44 -12.85 -3.02
C VAL A 364 -11.61 -14.04 -2.57
N LEU A 365 -10.32 -13.82 -2.36
CA LEU A 365 -9.38 -14.81 -1.83
C LEU A 365 -9.02 -14.42 -0.40
N PHE A 366 -9.34 -15.29 0.55
CA PHE A 366 -8.89 -15.17 1.93
C PHE A 366 -7.66 -16.04 2.14
N ALA A 367 -6.59 -15.46 2.69
CA ALA A 367 -5.42 -16.18 3.18
C ALA A 367 -5.45 -16.12 4.71
N LEU A 368 -5.85 -17.22 5.34
CA LEU A 368 -5.92 -17.35 6.79
C LEU A 368 -4.57 -17.86 7.31
N ILE A 369 -3.96 -17.10 8.20
CA ILE A 369 -2.69 -17.45 8.82
C ILE A 369 -2.84 -17.43 10.34
N PRO A 370 -2.20 -18.36 11.09
CA PRO A 370 -2.18 -18.26 12.54
C PRO A 370 -1.45 -16.99 13.00
N ASP A 371 -1.96 -16.30 14.02
CA ASP A 371 -1.32 -15.11 14.58
C ASP A 371 -0.12 -15.43 15.49
N ASN A 372 -0.07 -16.65 16.03
CA ASN A 372 0.93 -17.13 16.97
C ASN A 372 1.94 -18.11 16.37
N ASP A 373 1.74 -18.55 15.12
CA ASP A 373 2.62 -19.49 14.42
C ASP A 373 2.91 -19.03 12.98
N THR A 374 4.17 -18.80 12.68
CA THR A 374 4.63 -18.38 11.35
C THR A 374 5.16 -19.55 10.49
N SER A 375 5.03 -20.79 10.97
CA SER A 375 5.65 -21.97 10.35
C SER A 375 5.25 -22.21 8.91
N PHE A 376 4.02 -21.90 8.54
CA PHE A 376 3.47 -22.11 7.20
C PHE A 376 3.35 -20.81 6.37
N ASN A 377 3.78 -19.68 6.90
CA ASN A 377 3.65 -18.39 6.20
C ASN A 377 4.47 -18.31 4.90
N PHE A 378 5.44 -19.23 4.70
CA PHE A 378 6.18 -19.37 3.45
C PHE A 378 5.25 -19.67 2.26
N LEU A 379 4.19 -20.46 2.48
CA LEU A 379 3.22 -20.79 1.43
C LEU A 379 2.44 -19.55 0.97
N VAL A 380 2.05 -18.70 1.92
CA VAL A 380 1.40 -17.41 1.60
C VAL A 380 2.36 -16.48 0.85
N SER A 381 3.65 -16.52 1.18
CA SER A 381 4.67 -15.74 0.47
C SER A 381 4.81 -16.17 -0.98
N ILE A 382 4.76 -17.49 -1.24
CA ILE A 382 4.75 -18.06 -2.59
C ILE A 382 3.46 -17.64 -3.32
N LEU A 383 2.30 -17.79 -2.66
CA LEU A 383 1.00 -17.38 -3.19
C LEU A 383 1.01 -15.92 -3.65
N TYR A 384 1.43 -14.98 -2.81
CA TYR A 384 1.46 -13.56 -3.18
C TYR A 384 2.41 -13.28 -4.35
N THR A 385 3.57 -13.93 -4.36
CA THR A 385 4.54 -13.77 -5.46
C THR A 385 3.93 -14.23 -6.78
N GLN A 386 3.33 -15.43 -6.81
CA GLN A 386 2.69 -15.97 -8.00
C GLN A 386 1.45 -15.17 -8.40
N LEU A 387 0.65 -14.74 -7.43
CA LEU A 387 -0.55 -13.94 -7.71
C LEU A 387 -0.19 -12.59 -8.36
N PHE A 388 0.83 -11.87 -7.86
CA PHE A 388 1.28 -10.64 -8.51
C PHE A 388 1.78 -10.90 -9.93
N GLN A 389 2.52 -11.99 -10.15
CA GLN A 389 3.01 -12.37 -11.48
C GLN A 389 1.86 -12.66 -12.43
N GLN A 390 0.88 -13.46 -12.00
CA GLN A 390 -0.29 -13.80 -12.81
C GLN A 390 -1.14 -12.56 -13.13
N LEU A 391 -1.43 -11.71 -12.16
CA LEU A 391 -2.19 -10.49 -12.37
C LEU A 391 -1.48 -9.53 -13.34
N PHE A 392 -0.16 -9.39 -13.24
CA PHE A 392 0.60 -8.54 -14.15
C PHE A 392 0.64 -9.13 -15.55
N TYR A 393 0.85 -10.45 -15.66
CA TYR A 393 0.84 -11.14 -16.96
C TYR A 393 -0.51 -10.99 -17.66
N VAL A 394 -1.61 -11.24 -16.94
CA VAL A 394 -2.98 -11.12 -17.48
C VAL A 394 -3.28 -9.68 -17.88
N ALA A 395 -2.93 -8.70 -17.04
CA ALA A 395 -3.15 -7.29 -17.35
C ALA A 395 -2.41 -6.87 -18.61
N ASP A 396 -1.13 -7.23 -18.73
CA ASP A 396 -0.26 -6.75 -19.82
C ASP A 396 -0.52 -7.48 -21.14
N HIS A 397 -0.72 -8.81 -21.10
CA HIS A 397 -0.81 -9.62 -22.33
C HIS A 397 -2.25 -9.87 -22.79
N LYS A 398 -3.22 -9.98 -21.88
CA LYS A 398 -4.60 -10.29 -22.25
C LYS A 398 -5.48 -9.04 -22.36
N TYR A 399 -5.25 -8.02 -21.51
CA TYR A 399 -6.12 -6.85 -21.41
C TYR A 399 -5.44 -5.51 -21.77
N GLY A 400 -4.25 -5.53 -22.38
CA GLY A 400 -3.60 -4.32 -22.90
C GLY A 400 -3.19 -3.31 -21.83
N GLY A 401 -2.88 -3.78 -20.62
CA GLY A 401 -2.25 -3.00 -19.55
C GLY A 401 -3.13 -2.75 -18.31
N SER A 402 -4.40 -3.17 -18.27
CA SER A 402 -5.24 -3.02 -17.08
C SER A 402 -6.26 -4.15 -16.97
N LEU A 403 -6.42 -4.71 -15.78
CA LEU A 403 -7.40 -5.75 -15.48
C LEU A 403 -8.83 -5.22 -15.67
N PRO A 404 -9.78 -6.07 -16.13
CA PRO A 404 -11.19 -5.70 -16.27
C PRO A 404 -11.87 -5.50 -14.91
N VAL A 405 -11.47 -6.26 -13.89
CA VAL A 405 -11.93 -6.10 -12.51
C VAL A 405 -10.76 -5.65 -11.65
N HIS A 406 -10.94 -4.52 -10.94
CA HIS A 406 -9.91 -4.03 -10.01
C HIS A 406 -9.66 -5.06 -8.91
N VAL A 407 -8.38 -5.33 -8.59
CA VAL A 407 -7.97 -6.25 -7.53
C VAL A 407 -7.37 -5.45 -6.38
N HIS A 408 -7.97 -5.54 -5.20
CA HIS A 408 -7.52 -4.86 -3.99
C HIS A 408 -6.95 -5.86 -2.98
N PHE A 409 -5.67 -5.68 -2.62
CA PHE A 409 -5.03 -6.45 -1.56
C PHE A 409 -5.26 -5.78 -0.21
N LEU A 410 -5.95 -6.44 0.69
CA LEU A 410 -6.18 -6.01 2.06
C LEU A 410 -5.31 -6.86 2.99
N MET A 411 -4.17 -6.31 3.42
CA MET A 411 -3.16 -7.05 4.15
C MET A 411 -3.21 -6.69 5.64
N ASP A 412 -4.09 -7.34 6.39
CA ASP A 412 -4.14 -7.18 7.86
C ASP A 412 -2.95 -7.92 8.49
N GLU A 413 -2.24 -7.26 9.39
CA GLU A 413 -0.96 -7.74 9.94
C GLU A 413 0.11 -8.07 8.89
N PHE A 414 0.32 -7.14 7.96
CA PHE A 414 1.30 -7.22 6.88
C PHE A 414 2.68 -7.75 7.31
N ALA A 415 3.10 -7.48 8.54
CA ALA A 415 4.41 -7.89 9.06
C ALA A 415 4.58 -9.41 9.22
N ASN A 416 3.50 -10.19 9.16
CA ASN A 416 3.53 -11.65 9.35
C ASN A 416 3.84 -12.42 8.08
N VAL A 417 3.88 -11.76 6.92
CA VAL A 417 4.15 -12.41 5.62
C VAL A 417 5.44 -11.87 5.01
N SER A 418 6.28 -12.77 4.53
CA SER A 418 7.47 -12.39 3.76
C SER A 418 7.07 -12.11 2.33
N LEU A 419 7.24 -10.89 1.87
CA LEU A 419 6.97 -10.47 0.51
C LEU A 419 8.26 -10.43 -0.33
N PRO A 420 8.16 -10.36 -1.67
CA PRO A 420 9.33 -10.20 -2.54
C PRO A 420 10.15 -8.96 -2.16
N ASP A 421 11.48 -9.04 -2.29
CA ASP A 421 12.39 -7.91 -2.00
C ASP A 421 12.07 -6.67 -2.82
N ASP A 422 11.58 -6.87 -4.04
CA ASP A 422 11.18 -5.80 -4.96
C ASP A 422 9.74 -5.31 -4.74
N PHE A 423 9.15 -5.52 -3.56
CA PHE A 423 7.77 -5.13 -3.28
C PHE A 423 7.51 -3.64 -3.49
N ASP A 424 8.48 -2.78 -3.22
CA ASP A 424 8.41 -1.35 -3.51
C ASP A 424 8.27 -1.05 -5.01
N LYS A 425 8.96 -1.83 -5.86
CA LYS A 425 8.82 -1.74 -7.32
C LYS A 425 7.45 -2.25 -7.77
N ILE A 426 6.99 -3.37 -7.20
CA ILE A 426 5.65 -3.92 -7.45
C ILE A 426 4.59 -2.85 -7.15
N LEU A 427 4.66 -2.18 -5.98
CA LEU A 427 3.75 -1.10 -5.61
C LEU A 427 3.72 0.05 -6.62
N SER A 428 4.87 0.40 -7.19
CA SER A 428 4.99 1.52 -8.12
C SER A 428 4.26 1.28 -9.45
N VAL A 429 4.13 0.03 -9.88
CA VAL A 429 3.55 -0.37 -11.17
C VAL A 429 2.12 -0.89 -11.09
N MET A 430 1.61 -1.19 -9.89
CA MET A 430 0.26 -1.73 -9.66
C MET A 430 -0.86 -0.86 -10.21
N ARG A 431 -0.75 0.47 -10.04
CA ARG A 431 -1.79 1.43 -10.39
C ARG A 431 -2.27 1.30 -11.83
N SER A 432 -1.35 1.20 -12.79
CA SER A 432 -1.69 1.13 -14.23
C SER A 432 -2.46 -0.14 -14.56
N ARG A 433 -2.27 -1.21 -13.81
CA ARG A 433 -2.86 -2.52 -14.03
C ARG A 433 -4.20 -2.74 -13.31
N GLY A 434 -4.71 -1.73 -12.61
CA GLY A 434 -5.96 -1.88 -11.86
C GLY A 434 -5.79 -2.66 -10.56
N ILE A 435 -4.62 -2.57 -9.93
CA ILE A 435 -4.29 -3.26 -8.68
C ILE A 435 -3.97 -2.21 -7.62
N SER A 436 -4.36 -2.47 -6.38
CA SER A 436 -4.04 -1.62 -5.22
C SER A 436 -3.88 -2.44 -3.94
N VAL A 437 -3.25 -1.84 -2.93
CA VAL A 437 -2.99 -2.49 -1.66
C VAL A 437 -3.30 -1.60 -0.47
N SER A 438 -3.85 -2.18 0.59
CA SER A 438 -3.94 -1.62 1.92
C SER A 438 -2.98 -2.36 2.84
N ILE A 439 -1.89 -1.68 3.23
CA ILE A 439 -0.85 -2.20 4.11
C ILE A 439 -1.22 -1.80 5.54
N ILE A 440 -1.57 -2.78 6.38
CA ILE A 440 -1.98 -2.54 7.76
C ILE A 440 -0.87 -2.99 8.70
N LEU A 441 -0.39 -2.06 9.54
CA LEU A 441 0.71 -2.25 10.47
C LEU A 441 0.34 -1.82 11.89
N GLN A 442 1.01 -2.37 12.87
CA GLN A 442 0.89 -1.90 14.26
C GLN A 442 1.69 -0.62 14.50
N ASN A 443 2.87 -0.52 13.86
CA ASN A 443 3.74 0.65 13.93
C ASN A 443 4.71 0.69 12.72
N LEU A 444 5.35 1.83 12.50
CA LEU A 444 6.31 1.98 11.40
C LEU A 444 7.62 1.22 11.63
N ALA A 445 7.97 0.88 12.88
CA ALA A 445 9.17 0.10 13.16
C ALA A 445 9.09 -1.31 12.53
N GLN A 446 7.88 -1.90 12.44
CA GLN A 446 7.68 -3.17 11.72
C GLN A 446 8.06 -3.06 10.24
N LEU A 447 7.63 -2.00 9.56
CA LEU A 447 7.98 -1.78 8.16
C LEU A 447 9.48 -1.56 7.96
N LYS A 448 10.11 -0.80 8.86
CA LYS A 448 11.56 -0.57 8.86
C LYS A 448 12.36 -1.84 9.09
N ALA A 449 11.88 -2.75 9.95
CA ALA A 449 12.52 -4.03 10.20
C ALA A 449 12.41 -5.00 9.00
N LEU A 450 11.31 -4.96 8.26
CA LEU A 450 11.09 -5.81 7.08
C LEU A 450 11.84 -5.30 5.84
N PHE A 451 11.92 -3.98 5.67
CA PHE A 451 12.45 -3.33 4.46
C PHE A 451 13.41 -2.20 4.83
N GLU A 452 14.55 -2.56 5.43
CA GLU A 452 15.53 -1.61 6.01
C GLU A 452 15.85 -0.38 5.14
N LYS A 453 16.02 -0.58 3.82
CA LYS A 453 16.37 0.48 2.85
C LYS A 453 15.19 0.94 2.00
N GLN A 454 14.17 0.11 1.82
CA GLN A 454 13.03 0.38 0.93
C GLN A 454 11.77 0.90 1.63
N TRP A 455 11.75 0.94 2.97
CA TRP A 455 10.55 1.36 3.71
C TRP A 455 10.03 2.75 3.31
N GLU A 456 10.92 3.71 3.06
CA GLU A 456 10.54 5.05 2.59
C GLU A 456 9.94 5.02 1.19
N SER A 457 10.45 4.15 0.30
CA SER A 457 9.90 3.92 -1.03
C SER A 457 8.49 3.33 -0.94
N ILE A 458 8.27 2.38 -0.04
CA ILE A 458 6.94 1.77 0.19
C ILE A 458 5.95 2.83 0.68
N VAL A 459 6.32 3.62 1.69
CA VAL A 459 5.47 4.73 2.17
C VAL A 459 5.22 5.76 1.07
N GLY A 460 6.24 6.11 0.30
CA GLY A 460 6.15 7.06 -0.82
C GLY A 460 5.25 6.58 -1.96
N ASN A 461 5.08 5.25 -2.12
CA ASN A 461 4.18 4.63 -3.09
C ASN A 461 2.73 4.47 -2.57
N CYS A 462 2.44 4.89 -1.34
CA CYS A 462 1.08 4.98 -0.80
C CYS A 462 0.61 6.43 -0.86
N ASP A 463 -0.38 6.72 -1.71
CA ASP A 463 -0.95 8.08 -1.81
C ASP A 463 -1.81 8.44 -0.59
N GLU A 464 -2.19 7.47 0.20
CA GLU A 464 -3.00 7.61 1.40
C GLU A 464 -2.27 7.02 2.60
N PHE A 465 -2.25 7.78 3.69
CA PHE A 465 -1.75 7.32 4.99
C PHE A 465 -2.82 7.58 6.05
N LEU A 466 -3.19 6.53 6.79
CA LEU A 466 -4.20 6.57 7.85
C LEU A 466 -3.54 6.20 9.19
N TYR A 467 -3.58 7.12 10.14
CA TYR A 467 -3.10 6.89 11.50
C TYR A 467 -4.29 6.72 12.45
N LEU A 468 -4.35 5.57 13.12
CA LEU A 468 -5.43 5.18 14.05
C LEU A 468 -5.06 5.26 15.53
N GLY A 469 -3.89 5.82 15.84
CA GLY A 469 -3.37 5.85 17.21
C GLY A 469 -2.42 4.70 17.51
N GLY A 470 -1.58 4.86 18.54
CA GLY A 470 -0.60 3.86 18.94
C GLY A 470 0.32 4.41 20.03
N ASN A 471 1.29 3.60 20.50
CA ASN A 471 2.21 3.96 21.58
C ASN A 471 3.69 3.97 21.19
N GLU A 472 4.00 3.82 19.87
CA GLU A 472 5.38 3.72 19.41
C GLU A 472 5.95 5.10 19.02
N GLN A 473 7.07 5.48 19.65
CA GLN A 473 7.64 6.83 19.59
C GLN A 473 8.08 7.26 18.18
N SER A 474 8.65 6.35 17.38
CA SER A 474 9.13 6.73 16.04
C SER A 474 7.97 7.03 15.10
N THR A 475 6.83 6.36 15.29
CA THR A 475 5.58 6.64 14.56
C THR A 475 5.01 8.00 14.96
N HIS A 476 4.98 8.33 16.26
CA HIS A 476 4.48 9.65 16.70
C HIS A 476 5.30 10.79 16.11
N LYS A 477 6.64 10.68 16.12
CA LYS A 477 7.53 11.67 15.50
C LYS A 477 7.26 11.81 14.02
N TYR A 478 7.14 10.69 13.31
CA TYR A 478 6.87 10.67 11.88
C TYR A 478 5.54 11.35 11.55
N VAL A 479 4.46 11.04 12.28
CA VAL A 479 3.13 11.65 12.09
C VAL A 479 3.19 13.16 12.38
N SER A 480 3.87 13.58 13.46
CA SER A 480 4.04 14.99 13.79
C SER A 480 4.81 15.76 12.70
N GLU A 481 5.86 15.17 12.14
CA GLU A 481 6.63 15.74 11.03
C GLU A 481 5.80 15.85 9.75
N LEU A 482 4.97 14.83 9.43
CA LEU A 482 4.04 14.87 8.30
C LEU A 482 2.97 15.95 8.43
N LEU A 483 2.49 16.21 9.64
CA LEU A 483 1.53 17.27 9.93
C LEU A 483 2.14 18.65 9.65
N GLY A 484 3.46 18.80 9.88
CA GLY A 484 4.20 20.02 9.64
C GLY A 484 3.97 21.10 10.70
N LYS A 485 4.53 22.29 10.44
CA LYS A 485 4.48 23.43 11.38
C LYS A 485 3.50 24.48 10.90
N GLU A 486 2.80 25.08 11.86
CA GLU A 486 2.01 26.30 11.68
C GLU A 486 2.69 27.49 12.34
N THR A 487 2.39 28.66 11.85
CA THR A 487 2.85 29.93 12.43
C THR A 487 1.82 30.40 13.44
N ILE A 488 2.21 30.55 14.70
CA ILE A 488 1.38 31.04 15.80
C ILE A 488 1.89 32.40 16.28
N ASP A 489 0.96 33.26 16.67
CA ASP A 489 1.28 34.53 17.32
C ASP A 489 1.48 34.25 18.83
N THR A 490 2.64 34.59 19.37
CA THR A 490 2.96 34.45 20.79
C THR A 490 3.20 35.81 21.41
N ASN A 491 2.56 36.07 22.55
CA ASN A 491 2.74 37.32 23.29
C ASN A 491 3.50 37.01 24.58
N SER A 492 4.62 37.72 24.79
CA SER A 492 5.28 37.72 26.09
C SER A 492 4.96 39.02 26.82
N TYR A 493 4.52 38.86 28.08
CA TYR A 493 4.18 39.99 28.94
C TYR A 493 5.29 40.13 29.98
N GLY A 494 5.96 41.27 29.96
CA GLY A 494 6.92 41.66 30.98
C GLY A 494 6.28 42.69 31.93
N ARG A 495 6.21 42.36 33.22
CA ARG A 495 5.80 43.28 34.27
C ARG A 495 6.98 43.54 35.21
N SER A 496 7.36 44.80 35.37
CA SER A 496 8.37 45.21 36.32
C SER A 496 7.64 45.82 37.53
N ASP A 497 7.76 45.20 38.71
CA ASP A 497 7.21 45.76 39.95
C ASP A 497 8.26 46.68 40.61
N GLY A 498 8.28 47.92 40.18
CA GLY A 498 9.08 48.99 40.80
C GLY A 498 8.29 50.29 40.90
N MET A 499 8.81 51.30 41.60
CA MET A 499 8.13 52.60 41.86
C MET A 499 7.67 53.33 40.57
N ARG A 500 8.06 52.86 39.39
CA ARG A 500 7.56 53.23 38.05
C ARG A 500 7.35 51.95 37.24
N GLY A 501 6.34 51.14 37.64
CA GLY A 501 6.00 49.90 36.96
C GLY A 501 5.87 50.08 35.45
N ASN A 502 6.63 49.35 34.67
CA ASN A 502 6.54 49.35 33.19
C ASN A 502 5.89 48.05 32.73
N PHE A 503 4.87 48.16 31.92
CA PHE A 503 4.21 47.03 31.27
C PHE A 503 4.68 46.98 29.81
N SER A 504 5.37 45.89 29.45
CA SER A 504 5.84 45.66 28.09
C SER A 504 5.14 44.44 27.50
N THR A 505 4.49 44.61 26.36
CA THR A 505 3.94 43.51 25.57
C THR A 505 4.83 43.33 24.34
N ASN A 506 5.47 42.17 24.22
CA ASN A 506 6.27 41.88 23.04
C ASN A 506 5.52 40.82 22.18
N TYR A 507 5.23 41.21 20.95
CA TYR A 507 4.58 40.37 19.96
C TYR A 507 5.65 39.59 19.21
N GLN A 508 5.64 38.25 19.32
CA GLN A 508 6.54 37.35 18.61
C GLN A 508 5.73 36.38 17.78
N VAL A 509 6.33 35.94 16.68
CA VAL A 509 5.78 34.91 15.80
C VAL A 509 6.66 33.67 15.98
N ALA A 510 6.06 32.54 16.32
CA ALA A 510 6.76 31.27 16.53
C ALA A 510 6.21 30.17 15.63
N GLY A 511 7.05 29.21 15.27
CA GLY A 511 6.62 27.98 14.61
C GLY A 511 6.23 26.94 15.63
N ARG A 512 5.02 26.39 15.53
CA ARG A 512 4.58 25.24 16.32
C ARG A 512 4.18 24.11 15.39
N GLU A 513 4.48 22.88 15.75
CA GLU A 513 3.95 21.69 15.08
C GLU A 513 2.42 21.67 15.19
N LEU A 514 1.71 21.32 14.11
CA LEU A 514 0.24 21.28 14.09
C LEU A 514 -0.30 20.31 15.17
N MET A 515 0.41 19.21 15.42
CA MET A 515 0.35 18.39 16.64
C MET A 515 1.77 17.96 16.99
N THR A 516 2.16 18.12 18.24
CA THR A 516 3.44 17.60 18.75
C THR A 516 3.40 16.07 18.84
N ALA A 517 4.56 15.41 18.91
CA ALA A 517 4.62 13.96 19.06
C ALA A 517 3.88 13.46 20.32
N ASP A 518 3.86 14.26 21.40
CA ASP A 518 3.12 13.95 22.62
C ASP A 518 1.61 14.08 22.41
N GLU A 519 1.16 15.08 21.68
CA GLU A 519 -0.27 15.25 21.33
C GLU A 519 -0.73 14.12 20.39
N VAL A 520 0.12 13.69 19.45
CA VAL A 520 -0.15 12.52 18.59
C VAL A 520 -0.28 11.24 19.42
N ARG A 521 0.56 11.05 20.45
CA ARG A 521 0.46 9.93 21.40
C ARG A 521 -0.84 9.95 22.19
N MET A 522 -1.31 11.14 22.55
CA MET A 522 -2.53 11.35 23.33
C MET A 522 -3.81 11.42 22.47
N LEU A 523 -3.73 11.09 21.18
CA LEU A 523 -4.89 11.09 20.29
C LEU A 523 -6.00 10.21 20.87
N ASP A 524 -7.18 10.78 21.10
CA ASP A 524 -8.36 10.05 21.57
C ASP A 524 -8.71 8.93 20.58
N ASN A 525 -8.97 7.72 21.11
CA ASN A 525 -9.20 6.52 20.30
C ASN A 525 -10.38 6.61 19.31
N LYS A 526 -11.28 7.57 19.48
CA LYS A 526 -12.38 7.82 18.52
C LYS A 526 -11.93 8.51 17.23
N TYR A 527 -10.75 9.13 17.20
CA TYR A 527 -10.25 9.88 16.06
C TYR A 527 -9.20 9.12 15.26
N ALA A 528 -9.10 9.48 13.98
CA ALA A 528 -8.07 9.08 13.06
C ALA A 528 -7.51 10.31 12.33
N ILE A 529 -6.26 10.24 11.89
CA ILE A 529 -5.63 11.26 11.07
C ILE A 529 -5.44 10.70 9.67
N VAL A 530 -6.02 11.39 8.67
CA VAL A 530 -5.96 11.03 7.26
C VAL A 530 -5.01 11.96 6.53
N PHE A 531 -4.08 11.38 5.81
CA PHE A 531 -3.22 12.09 4.86
C PHE A 531 -3.50 11.57 3.45
N ILE A 532 -3.72 12.49 2.52
CA ILE A 532 -3.77 12.20 1.09
C ILE A 532 -2.71 13.08 0.42
N ARG A 533 -1.86 12.48 -0.41
CA ARG A 533 -0.75 13.19 -1.06
C ARG A 533 -1.22 14.48 -1.75
N GLY A 534 -0.61 15.61 -1.39
CA GLY A 534 -0.91 16.94 -1.95
C GLY A 534 -2.17 17.61 -1.39
N GLU A 535 -2.78 17.03 -0.34
CA GLU A 535 -3.89 17.63 0.41
C GLU A 535 -3.47 17.96 1.84
N ARG A 536 -4.29 18.75 2.52
CA ARG A 536 -4.11 19.01 3.96
C ARG A 536 -4.55 17.80 4.77
N PRO A 537 -3.86 17.47 5.87
CA PRO A 537 -4.28 16.40 6.76
C PRO A 537 -5.66 16.67 7.34
N VAL A 538 -6.44 15.62 7.58
CA VAL A 538 -7.78 15.72 8.17
C VAL A 538 -7.84 14.88 9.44
N LEU A 539 -8.26 15.49 10.53
CA LEU A 539 -8.64 14.81 11.77
C LEU A 539 -10.14 14.49 11.68
N ASP A 540 -10.49 13.21 11.73
CA ASP A 540 -11.86 12.74 11.59
C ASP A 540 -12.16 11.58 12.53
N TYR A 541 -13.44 11.23 12.72
CA TYR A 541 -13.85 10.07 13.48
C TYR A 541 -13.48 8.78 12.74
N LYS A 542 -13.06 7.75 13.47
CA LYS A 542 -12.93 6.40 12.95
C LYS A 542 -14.27 5.92 12.41
N TYR A 543 -14.24 5.09 11.38
CA TYR A 543 -15.47 4.60 10.75
C TYR A 543 -16.25 3.68 11.72
N ASN A 544 -17.56 3.90 11.83
CA ASN A 544 -18.45 3.03 12.58
C ASN A 544 -19.10 2.02 11.62
N ILE A 545 -18.74 0.75 11.74
CA ILE A 545 -19.22 -0.31 10.83
C ILE A 545 -20.75 -0.44 10.82
N HIS A 546 -21.43 -0.15 11.93
CA HIS A 546 -22.90 -0.20 12.00
C HIS A 546 -23.60 0.86 11.14
N THR A 547 -22.86 1.88 10.67
CA THR A 547 -23.41 2.87 9.73
C THR A 547 -23.24 2.45 8.26
N HIS A 548 -22.63 1.29 8.01
CA HIS A 548 -22.39 0.83 6.64
C HIS A 548 -23.66 0.30 6.00
N PRO A 549 -23.98 0.66 4.72
CA PRO A 549 -25.21 0.22 4.03
C PRO A 549 -25.37 -1.31 3.96
N ASN A 550 -24.28 -2.04 3.80
CA ASN A 550 -24.28 -3.49 3.67
C ASN A 550 -24.09 -4.24 5.01
N VAL A 551 -24.08 -3.56 6.15
CA VAL A 551 -23.79 -4.20 7.45
C VAL A 551 -24.73 -5.36 7.76
N SER A 552 -26.01 -5.25 7.38
CA SER A 552 -27.02 -6.29 7.59
C SER A 552 -26.74 -7.61 6.86
N LEU A 553 -25.84 -7.61 5.87
CA LEU A 553 -25.42 -8.80 5.15
C LEU A 553 -24.20 -9.50 5.81
N GLY A 554 -23.59 -8.87 6.80
CA GLY A 554 -22.47 -9.40 7.57
C GLY A 554 -22.85 -9.74 9.00
N ALA A 555 -21.99 -10.45 9.72
CA ALA A 555 -22.23 -10.86 11.10
C ALA A 555 -22.39 -9.66 12.05
N ASP A 556 -21.64 -8.58 11.88
CA ASP A 556 -21.77 -7.34 12.64
C ASP A 556 -23.17 -6.69 12.54
N GLY A 557 -23.93 -7.02 11.50
CA GLY A 557 -25.33 -6.56 11.30
C GLY A 557 -26.39 -7.60 11.61
N GLY A 558 -26.00 -8.76 12.19
CA GLY A 558 -26.91 -9.82 12.60
C GLY A 558 -27.10 -10.95 11.58
N ALA A 559 -26.40 -10.93 10.44
CA ALA A 559 -26.32 -12.11 9.58
C ALA A 559 -25.55 -13.24 10.31
N GLY A 560 -25.91 -14.49 10.01
CA GLY A 560 -25.16 -15.62 10.59
C GLY A 560 -23.71 -15.59 10.14
N VAL A 561 -22.80 -16.13 10.96
CA VAL A 561 -21.38 -16.29 10.62
C VAL A 561 -21.21 -17.21 9.40
N TYR A 562 -20.13 -16.96 8.65
CA TYR A 562 -19.74 -17.82 7.54
C TYR A 562 -18.75 -18.89 8.07
N ASP A 563 -19.06 -20.16 7.87
CA ASP A 563 -18.13 -21.26 8.08
C ASP A 563 -17.70 -21.81 6.71
N HIS A 564 -16.39 -21.82 6.46
CA HIS A 564 -15.83 -22.33 5.23
C HIS A 564 -15.64 -23.85 5.37
N GLY A 565 -16.04 -24.59 4.32
CA GLY A 565 -15.96 -26.05 4.31
C GLY A 565 -17.12 -26.74 5.04
N GLU A 566 -18.04 -26.02 5.67
CA GLU A 566 -19.35 -26.59 5.96
C GLU A 566 -20.19 -26.61 4.69
N VAL A 567 -20.58 -27.79 4.28
CA VAL A 567 -21.59 -27.93 3.24
C VAL A 567 -22.89 -27.40 3.80
N GLN A 568 -23.27 -26.19 3.41
CA GLN A 568 -24.60 -25.70 3.67
C GLN A 568 -25.53 -26.47 2.74
N PHE A 569 -26.10 -27.53 3.27
CA PHE A 569 -27.23 -28.15 2.58
C PHE A 569 -28.32 -27.07 2.45
N PRO A 570 -28.92 -26.88 1.27
CA PRO A 570 -30.17 -26.19 1.19
C PRO A 570 -31.17 -27.00 2.03
N THR A 571 -31.39 -26.59 3.28
CA THR A 571 -32.33 -27.25 4.20
C THR A 571 -33.78 -27.02 3.78
N ASP A 572 -34.03 -26.06 2.89
CA ASP A 572 -35.34 -25.82 2.34
C ASP A 572 -35.66 -26.90 1.28
N GLY A 573 -36.45 -27.88 1.67
CA GLY A 573 -36.96 -28.95 0.81
C GLY A 573 -36.35 -30.34 1.03
N LEU A 574 -35.39 -30.47 1.99
CA LEU A 574 -34.88 -31.79 2.37
C LEU A 574 -35.77 -32.40 3.49
N GLU A 575 -36.33 -33.57 3.24
CA GLU A 575 -37.11 -34.33 4.20
C GLU A 575 -36.29 -35.52 4.73
N ILE A 576 -36.09 -35.58 6.07
CA ILE A 576 -35.35 -36.66 6.69
C ILE A 576 -36.23 -37.90 6.77
N VAL A 577 -35.87 -39.01 6.10
CA VAL A 577 -36.63 -40.25 6.12
C VAL A 577 -35.82 -41.39 6.74
N SER A 578 -36.45 -42.31 7.43
CA SER A 578 -35.81 -43.49 7.98
C SER A 578 -35.56 -44.51 6.88
N ILE A 579 -34.42 -45.25 7.01
CA ILE A 579 -34.14 -46.39 6.11
C ILE A 579 -35.24 -47.42 6.11
N ASP A 580 -36.01 -47.50 7.20
CA ASP A 580 -37.18 -48.41 7.33
C ASP A 580 -38.29 -48.10 6.33
N GLU A 581 -38.31 -46.94 5.73
CA GLU A 581 -39.25 -46.54 4.70
C GLU A 581 -38.92 -47.13 3.30
N PHE A 582 -37.73 -47.74 3.18
CA PHE A 582 -37.24 -48.36 1.93
C PHE A 582 -37.07 -49.88 2.11
N PRO A 583 -38.14 -50.68 2.18
CA PRO A 583 -38.08 -52.10 2.42
C PRO A 583 -37.25 -52.83 1.34
N GLY A 584 -36.20 -53.54 1.80
CA GLY A 584 -35.31 -54.31 0.93
C GLY A 584 -34.03 -53.59 0.51
N LYS A 585 -33.79 -52.34 0.96
CA LYS A 585 -32.50 -51.66 0.81
C LYS A 585 -31.74 -51.63 2.13
N THR A 586 -30.40 -51.63 2.03
CA THR A 586 -29.47 -51.54 3.16
C THR A 586 -28.72 -50.21 3.09
N MET A 587 -27.98 -49.83 4.14
CA MET A 587 -27.14 -48.61 4.12
C MET A 587 -26.09 -48.61 3.01
N GLU A 588 -25.71 -49.81 2.54
CA GLU A 588 -24.74 -49.98 1.44
C GLU A 588 -25.34 -49.64 0.06
N ASP A 589 -26.67 -49.66 -0.05
CA ASP A 589 -27.39 -49.31 -1.29
C ASP A 589 -27.48 -47.79 -1.52
N PHE A 590 -27.10 -46.98 -0.50
CA PHE A 590 -27.12 -45.54 -0.57
C PHE A 590 -25.70 -44.98 -0.67
N PRO A 591 -25.47 -43.97 -1.51
CA PRO A 591 -24.16 -43.34 -1.61
C PRO A 591 -23.77 -42.63 -0.32
N LEU A 592 -22.47 -42.62 -0.03
CA LEU A 592 -21.96 -41.82 1.10
C LEU A 592 -22.27 -40.34 0.89
N LEU A 593 -22.62 -39.67 1.97
CA LEU A 593 -22.94 -38.23 1.96
C LEU A 593 -21.82 -37.40 1.30
N GLU A 594 -20.55 -37.75 1.55
CA GLU A 594 -19.39 -37.12 0.94
C GLU A 594 -19.34 -37.22 -0.58
N ASP A 595 -19.83 -38.33 -1.14
CA ASP A 595 -19.81 -38.55 -2.57
C ASP A 595 -20.96 -37.81 -3.27
N VAL A 596 -22.09 -37.64 -2.59
CA VAL A 596 -23.19 -36.77 -3.05
C VAL A 596 -22.75 -35.33 -3.10
N ILE A 597 -22.08 -34.84 -2.04
CA ILE A 597 -21.52 -33.49 -1.91
C ILE A 597 -20.50 -33.21 -3.02
N LYS A 598 -19.64 -34.16 -3.35
CA LYS A 598 -18.63 -34.07 -4.42
C LYS A 598 -19.23 -34.14 -5.84
N GLY A 599 -20.54 -34.22 -5.97
CA GLY A 599 -21.23 -34.23 -7.27
C GLY A 599 -21.09 -35.54 -8.07
N LYS A 600 -20.67 -36.62 -7.44
CA LYS A 600 -20.47 -37.92 -8.13
C LYS A 600 -21.77 -38.61 -8.59
N TYR A 601 -22.91 -38.11 -8.11
CA TYR A 601 -24.22 -38.76 -8.31
C TYR A 601 -25.25 -37.89 -9.05
N PHE A 602 -24.82 -36.86 -9.73
CA PHE A 602 -25.71 -35.99 -10.55
C PHE A 602 -26.32 -36.68 -11.80
N ALA A 603 -26.03 -37.96 -12.04
CA ALA A 603 -26.50 -38.69 -13.23
C ALA A 603 -27.57 -39.73 -12.90
N TYR A 604 -28.19 -39.71 -11.73
CA TYR A 604 -29.28 -40.62 -11.36
C TYR A 604 -30.62 -40.17 -11.94
N ALA A 605 -31.51 -41.16 -12.17
CA ALA A 605 -32.88 -40.90 -12.56
C ALA A 605 -33.62 -40.08 -11.49
N ASP A 606 -34.56 -39.23 -11.88
CA ASP A 606 -35.28 -38.33 -10.95
C ASP A 606 -35.87 -39.03 -9.72
N GLU A 607 -36.30 -40.29 -9.86
CA GLU A 607 -36.82 -41.13 -8.76
C GLU A 607 -35.74 -41.52 -7.74
N GLU A 608 -34.49 -41.69 -8.18
CA GLU A 608 -33.37 -42.00 -7.30
C GLU A 608 -32.81 -40.75 -6.61
N VAL A 609 -32.86 -39.60 -7.29
CA VAL A 609 -32.50 -38.30 -6.71
C VAL A 609 -33.51 -37.93 -5.63
N ASP A 610 -34.82 -38.15 -5.84
CA ASP A 610 -35.84 -37.90 -4.84
C ASP A 610 -35.69 -38.80 -3.60
N ALA A 611 -35.37 -40.07 -3.79
CA ALA A 611 -35.08 -40.98 -2.68
C ALA A 611 -33.83 -40.55 -1.90
N LEU A 612 -32.76 -40.09 -2.61
CA LEU A 612 -31.54 -39.62 -2.03
C LEU A 612 -31.72 -38.31 -1.26
N CYS A 613 -32.47 -37.36 -1.84
CA CYS A 613 -32.83 -36.11 -1.20
C CYS A 613 -33.61 -36.36 0.10
N LYS A 614 -34.52 -37.30 0.11
CA LYS A 614 -35.24 -37.72 1.30
C LYS A 614 -34.37 -38.37 2.37
N PHE A 615 -33.37 -39.14 1.99
CA PHE A 615 -32.44 -39.76 2.92
C PHE A 615 -31.46 -38.78 3.57
N ILE A 616 -30.97 -37.79 2.80
CA ILE A 616 -30.03 -36.76 3.28
C ILE A 616 -30.74 -35.77 4.23
N SER A 617 -32.06 -35.66 4.15
CA SER A 617 -32.84 -34.74 4.99
C SER A 617 -33.19 -35.32 6.39
N GLN A 618 -32.71 -36.52 6.77
CA GLN A 618 -32.70 -37.10 8.12
C GLN A 618 -31.37 -36.89 8.82
#